data_5d975ed1d646d4ea1492ab6fac7188f6
#
_entry.id   5d975ed1d646d4ea1492ab6fac7188f6
#
_cell.length_a   1.000
_cell.length_b   1.000
_cell.length_c   1.000
_cell.angle_alpha   90.00
_cell.angle_beta   90.00
_cell.angle_gamma   90.00
#
_symmetry.space_group_name_H-M   'P 1'
#
loop_
_entity.id
_entity.type
_entity.pdbx_description
1 polymer ?
#
loop_
_entity_poly.entity_id
_entity_poly.type
_entity_poly.pdbx_seq_one_letter_code
_entity_poly.pdbx_strand_id
1 'polypeptide(L)'
;MNLRQLEVFQAVLQTGSMSAAARLLCITPSAVSKAVAHTELQLGYRLFNRTPAGLTPTPEAQVLAVESGSIYRQLDALQRTARNLATTELGDVRLAAIPSITHEFLPTLLHQHALQHPQVGVEVRTIHQDQMTQALLTRSVDFGLGFFEHPHPQVHSELLVSGRLSLAVARTVWDRAPRAAALAARLAQVPAIRLVGDDPMRQSIDSTVQRLGTPGGPGIQVQTSRLALELVRLGVGWTVVDFLTAIRLDPALIVAVELHDLPPMSLYSYHASQHPPGLHATRMLAMLPALLHQALSPRPRA
;
A
#
# COMPACT_ATOMS: atom_id res chain seq x y z
N MET A 1 -18.51 19.54 19.78
CA MET A 1 -19.00 18.62 18.70
C MET A 1 -19.10 17.21 19.27
N ASN A 2 -20.21 16.47 19.01
CA ASN A 2 -20.41 15.08 19.42
C ASN A 2 -20.33 14.11 18.21
N LEU A 3 -20.35 12.78 18.46
CA LEU A 3 -20.22 11.78 17.39
C LEU A 3 -21.27 11.92 16.29
N ARG A 4 -22.53 12.22 16.64
CA ARG A 4 -23.59 12.40 15.64
C ARG A 4 -23.36 13.63 14.75
N GLN A 5 -22.87 14.71 15.33
CA GLN A 5 -22.47 15.90 14.57
C GLN A 5 -21.26 15.61 13.67
N LEU A 6 -20.33 14.79 14.13
CA LEU A 6 -19.19 14.34 13.34
C LEU A 6 -19.62 13.50 12.14
N GLU A 7 -20.53 12.55 12.33
CA GLU A 7 -21.11 11.74 11.23
C GLU A 7 -21.78 12.63 10.17
N VAL A 8 -22.59 13.57 10.61
CA VAL A 8 -23.26 14.51 9.69
C VAL A 8 -22.24 15.37 8.94
N PHE A 9 -21.24 15.89 9.63
CA PHE A 9 -20.18 16.69 9.02
C PHE A 9 -19.43 15.90 7.94
N GLN A 10 -19.02 14.67 8.22
CA GLN A 10 -18.34 13.78 7.28
C GLN A 10 -19.23 13.42 6.07
N ALA A 11 -20.49 13.10 6.31
CA ALA A 11 -21.43 12.79 5.23
C ALA A 11 -21.64 13.97 4.28
N VAL A 12 -21.72 15.20 4.82
CA VAL A 12 -21.85 16.42 4.00
C VAL A 12 -20.55 16.72 3.24
N LEU A 13 -19.38 16.54 3.85
CA LEU A 13 -18.07 16.65 3.18
C LEU A 13 -17.98 15.70 1.98
N GLN A 14 -18.33 14.44 2.20
CA GLN A 14 -18.23 13.39 1.18
C GLN A 14 -19.17 13.61 0.01
N THR A 15 -20.39 14.11 0.28
CA THR A 15 -21.45 14.20 -0.73
C THR A 15 -21.60 15.58 -1.37
N GLY A 16 -21.05 16.62 -0.76
CA GLY A 16 -21.22 18.03 -1.18
C GLY A 16 -22.67 18.53 -1.12
N SER A 17 -23.60 17.77 -0.47
CA SER A 17 -25.03 18.08 -0.47
C SER A 17 -25.73 17.61 0.80
N MET A 18 -26.52 18.49 1.43
CA MET A 18 -27.34 18.14 2.60
C MET A 18 -28.35 17.02 2.31
N SER A 19 -28.95 17.03 1.12
CA SER A 19 -29.93 16.01 0.71
C SER A 19 -29.28 14.66 0.42
N ALA A 20 -28.08 14.65 -0.16
CA ALA A 20 -27.33 13.42 -0.40
C ALA A 20 -26.79 12.83 0.92
N ALA A 21 -26.27 13.68 1.82
CA ALA A 21 -25.86 13.28 3.15
C ALA A 21 -27.04 12.68 3.98
N ALA A 22 -28.23 13.28 3.85
CA ALA A 22 -29.43 12.78 4.50
C ALA A 22 -29.81 11.37 4.04
N ARG A 23 -29.72 11.11 2.73
CA ARG A 23 -29.92 9.76 2.17
C ARG A 23 -28.88 8.77 2.70
N LEU A 24 -27.60 9.18 2.69
CA LEU A 24 -26.51 8.35 3.19
C LEU A 24 -26.68 7.94 4.66
N LEU A 25 -27.18 8.88 5.49
CA LEU A 25 -27.38 8.66 6.92
C LEU A 25 -28.79 8.14 7.29
N CYS A 26 -29.65 7.88 6.30
CA CYS A 26 -31.04 7.46 6.50
C CYS A 26 -31.83 8.40 7.45
N ILE A 27 -31.65 9.74 7.31
CA ILE A 27 -32.35 10.77 8.07
C ILE A 27 -32.93 11.83 7.13
N THR A 28 -33.71 12.76 7.69
CA THR A 28 -34.29 13.84 6.88
C THR A 28 -33.30 14.95 6.54
N PRO A 29 -33.41 15.62 5.37
CA PRO A 29 -32.54 16.75 5.02
C PRO A 29 -32.60 17.89 6.05
N SER A 30 -33.77 18.10 6.69
CA SER A 30 -33.94 19.10 7.75
C SER A 30 -33.14 18.75 9.01
N ALA A 31 -33.01 17.45 9.34
CA ALA A 31 -32.19 17.00 10.46
C ALA A 31 -30.68 17.23 10.18
N VAL A 32 -30.19 16.94 8.95
CA VAL A 32 -28.82 17.25 8.54
C VAL A 32 -28.56 18.76 8.64
N SER A 33 -29.44 19.58 8.07
CA SER A 33 -29.30 21.05 8.10
C SER A 33 -29.28 21.61 9.53
N LYS A 34 -30.16 21.10 10.41
CA LYS A 34 -30.18 21.51 11.83
C LYS A 34 -28.87 21.07 12.55
N ALA A 35 -28.39 19.86 12.29
CA ALA A 35 -27.16 19.36 12.91
C ALA A 35 -25.95 20.20 12.48
N VAL A 36 -25.81 20.51 11.19
CA VAL A 36 -24.74 21.39 10.69
C VAL A 36 -24.83 22.77 11.30
N ALA A 37 -26.01 23.42 11.25
CA ALA A 37 -26.19 24.74 11.80
C ALA A 37 -25.89 24.81 13.32
N HIS A 38 -26.31 23.78 14.06
CA HIS A 38 -26.00 23.68 15.48
C HIS A 38 -24.51 23.50 15.74
N THR A 39 -23.83 22.71 14.92
CA THR A 39 -22.38 22.52 15.02
C THR A 39 -21.64 23.83 14.71
N GLU A 40 -22.01 24.55 13.66
CA GLU A 40 -21.44 25.85 13.32
C GLU A 40 -21.64 26.88 14.44
N LEU A 41 -22.82 26.88 15.04
CA LEU A 41 -23.12 27.76 16.20
C LEU A 41 -22.24 27.44 17.40
N GLN A 42 -22.00 26.13 17.70
CA GLN A 42 -21.13 25.70 18.79
C GLN A 42 -19.65 26.02 18.54
N LEU A 43 -19.21 25.93 17.27
CA LEU A 43 -17.83 26.20 16.89
C LEU A 43 -17.55 27.70 16.71
N GLY A 44 -18.56 28.52 16.45
CA GLY A 44 -18.45 29.96 16.22
C GLY A 44 -18.01 30.33 14.79
N TYR A 45 -17.96 29.35 13.88
CA TYR A 45 -17.61 29.56 12.48
C TYR A 45 -18.42 28.64 11.57
N ARG A 46 -18.48 28.99 10.27
CA ARG A 46 -19.17 28.16 9.27
C ARG A 46 -18.27 27.01 8.82
N LEU A 47 -18.89 25.86 8.59
CA LEU A 47 -18.23 24.69 8.02
C LEU A 47 -18.40 24.61 6.50
N PHE A 48 -19.52 25.13 5.98
CA PHE A 48 -19.81 25.03 4.55
C PHE A 48 -20.27 26.38 3.97
N ASN A 49 -19.78 26.69 2.78
CA ASN A 49 -20.27 27.76 1.94
C ASN A 49 -21.26 27.21 0.92
N ARG A 50 -22.34 27.95 0.66
CA ARG A 50 -23.29 27.63 -0.41
C ARG A 50 -22.80 28.25 -1.70
N THR A 51 -22.65 27.45 -2.73
CA THR A 51 -22.27 27.88 -4.08
C THR A 51 -23.31 27.36 -5.09
N PRO A 52 -23.39 27.89 -6.31
CA PRO A 52 -24.26 27.35 -7.35
C PRO A 52 -23.98 25.89 -7.69
N ALA A 53 -22.77 25.40 -7.44
CA ALA A 53 -22.35 24.03 -7.65
C ALA A 53 -22.65 23.10 -6.46
N GLY A 54 -23.17 23.62 -5.34
CA GLY A 54 -23.44 22.85 -4.13
C GLY A 54 -22.78 23.42 -2.88
N LEU A 55 -22.49 22.57 -1.92
CA LEU A 55 -21.79 22.93 -0.68
C LEU A 55 -20.29 22.72 -0.84
N THR A 56 -19.51 23.74 -0.51
CA THR A 56 -18.05 23.67 -0.45
C THR A 56 -17.57 23.86 0.98
N PRO A 57 -16.59 23.07 1.46
CA PRO A 57 -16.04 23.25 2.80
C PRO A 57 -15.30 24.58 2.93
N THR A 58 -15.36 25.20 4.09
CA THR A 58 -14.52 26.36 4.45
C THR A 58 -13.09 25.91 4.75
N PRO A 59 -12.08 26.82 4.80
CA PRO A 59 -10.74 26.47 5.24
C PRO A 59 -10.71 25.80 6.61
N GLU A 60 -11.53 26.29 7.56
CA GLU A 60 -11.67 25.72 8.90
C GLU A 60 -12.25 24.31 8.85
N ALA A 61 -13.23 24.06 7.98
CA ALA A 61 -13.79 22.74 7.78
C ALA A 61 -12.77 21.77 7.16
N GLN A 62 -11.87 22.23 6.29
CA GLN A 62 -10.81 21.39 5.71
C GLN A 62 -9.82 20.91 6.79
N VAL A 63 -9.41 21.80 7.68
CA VAL A 63 -8.57 21.44 8.84
C VAL A 63 -9.29 20.44 9.74
N LEU A 64 -10.56 20.74 10.09
CA LEU A 64 -11.38 19.85 10.92
C LEU A 64 -11.63 18.48 10.27
N ALA A 65 -11.71 18.43 8.94
CA ALA A 65 -11.91 17.19 8.18
C ALA A 65 -10.74 16.21 8.36
N VAL A 66 -9.51 16.69 8.36
CA VAL A 66 -8.31 15.86 8.56
C VAL A 66 -8.35 15.21 9.95
N GLU A 67 -8.57 16.01 10.99
CA GLU A 67 -8.63 15.54 12.38
C GLU A 67 -9.83 14.62 12.64
N SER A 68 -11.01 15.03 12.19
CA SER A 68 -12.23 14.24 12.39
C SER A 68 -12.26 12.93 11.61
N GLY A 69 -11.57 12.88 10.47
CA GLY A 69 -11.42 11.66 9.70
C GLY A 69 -10.71 10.55 10.49
N SER A 70 -9.77 10.88 11.37
CA SER A 70 -9.09 9.90 12.24
C SER A 70 -10.05 9.29 13.26
N ILE A 71 -10.86 10.12 13.91
CA ILE A 71 -11.86 9.67 14.91
C ILE A 71 -12.91 8.75 14.25
N TYR A 72 -13.38 9.13 13.06
CA TYR A 72 -14.36 8.32 12.33
C TYR A 72 -13.81 6.94 11.96
N ARG A 73 -12.56 6.87 11.49
CA ARG A 73 -11.88 5.59 11.22
C ARG A 73 -11.72 4.72 12.48
N GLN A 74 -11.42 5.33 13.63
CA GLN A 74 -11.31 4.61 14.91
C GLN A 74 -12.68 4.06 15.37
N LEU A 75 -13.76 4.83 15.20
CA LEU A 75 -15.11 4.38 15.50
C LEU A 75 -15.53 3.21 14.60
N ASP A 76 -15.27 3.30 13.30
CA ASP A 76 -15.52 2.22 12.35
C ASP A 76 -14.71 0.97 12.70
N ALA A 77 -13.45 1.12 13.11
CA ALA A 77 -12.61 0.02 13.58
C ALA A 77 -13.20 -0.65 14.85
N LEU A 78 -13.70 0.15 15.81
CA LEU A 78 -14.37 -0.39 16.99
C LEU A 78 -15.63 -1.17 16.63
N GLN A 79 -16.46 -0.64 15.74
CA GLN A 79 -17.67 -1.33 15.27
C GLN A 79 -17.34 -2.64 14.55
N ARG A 80 -16.26 -2.68 13.73
CA ARG A 80 -15.78 -3.93 13.13
C ARG A 80 -15.33 -4.94 14.17
N THR A 81 -14.52 -4.49 15.14
CA THR A 81 -14.08 -5.35 16.23
C THR A 81 -15.27 -5.96 16.97
N ALA A 82 -16.30 -5.16 17.26
CA ALA A 82 -17.52 -5.65 17.90
C ALA A 82 -18.25 -6.68 17.05
N ARG A 83 -18.35 -6.47 15.72
CA ARG A 83 -18.92 -7.46 14.80
C ARG A 83 -18.10 -8.76 14.75
N ASN A 84 -16.77 -8.64 14.63
CA ASN A 84 -15.87 -9.80 14.57
C ASN A 84 -15.84 -10.61 15.89
N LEU A 85 -16.17 -9.99 17.03
CA LEU A 85 -16.32 -10.69 18.31
C LEU A 85 -17.68 -11.43 18.44
N ALA A 86 -18.69 -10.98 17.72
CA ALA A 86 -20.02 -11.56 17.78
C ALA A 86 -20.11 -12.93 17.10
N THR A 87 -19.25 -13.20 16.11
CA THR A 87 -19.24 -14.47 15.35
C THR A 87 -17.80 -14.86 15.00
N THR A 88 -17.48 -16.16 15.12
CA THR A 88 -16.17 -16.72 14.72
C THR A 88 -16.09 -17.04 13.22
N GLU A 89 -17.22 -17.05 12.53
CA GLU A 89 -17.33 -17.45 11.11
C GLU A 89 -17.46 -16.25 10.17
N LEU A 90 -18.01 -15.14 10.66
CA LEU A 90 -18.19 -13.89 9.91
C LEU A 90 -17.18 -12.86 10.40
N GLY A 91 -16.68 -12.03 9.51
CA GLY A 91 -15.80 -10.94 9.89
C GLY A 91 -15.22 -10.22 8.69
N ASP A 92 -14.53 -9.14 8.97
CA ASP A 92 -13.83 -8.33 7.98
C ASP A 92 -12.37 -8.18 8.37
N VAL A 93 -11.48 -8.32 7.42
CA VAL A 93 -10.05 -8.04 7.55
C VAL A 93 -9.69 -6.89 6.60
N ARG A 94 -9.00 -5.89 7.10
CA ARG A 94 -8.41 -4.84 6.27
C ARG A 94 -6.90 -4.92 6.34
N LEU A 95 -6.27 -5.04 5.20
CA LEU A 95 -4.83 -5.07 5.13
C LEU A 95 -4.30 -4.02 4.16
N ALA A 96 -3.08 -3.55 4.45
CA ALA A 96 -2.33 -2.71 3.54
C ALA A 96 -1.09 -3.44 3.03
N ALA A 97 -0.73 -3.20 1.79
CA ALA A 97 0.53 -3.68 1.25
C ALA A 97 1.11 -2.66 0.26
N ILE A 98 2.44 -2.66 0.16
CA ILE A 98 3.11 -1.85 -0.86
C ILE A 98 2.87 -2.44 -2.26
N PRO A 99 3.01 -1.65 -3.34
CA PRO A 99 2.63 -2.07 -4.69
C PRO A 99 3.23 -3.40 -5.15
N SER A 100 4.50 -3.66 -4.91
CA SER A 100 5.16 -4.91 -5.34
C SER A 100 4.53 -6.14 -4.65
N ILE A 101 4.28 -6.09 -3.34
CA ILE A 101 3.66 -7.18 -2.60
C ILE A 101 2.22 -7.40 -3.07
N THR A 102 1.48 -6.31 -3.31
CA THR A 102 0.09 -6.37 -3.78
C THR A 102 -0.04 -7.15 -5.10
N HIS A 103 0.90 -6.99 -6.00
CA HIS A 103 0.84 -7.66 -7.30
C HIS A 103 1.43 -9.06 -7.30
N GLU A 104 2.52 -9.28 -6.59
CA GLU A 104 3.30 -10.49 -6.76
C GLU A 104 2.94 -11.60 -5.76
N PHE A 105 2.58 -11.25 -4.53
CA PHE A 105 2.37 -12.23 -3.46
C PHE A 105 0.93 -12.26 -2.94
N LEU A 106 0.32 -11.10 -2.78
CA LEU A 106 -1.00 -10.96 -2.13
C LEU A 106 -2.12 -11.75 -2.81
N PRO A 107 -2.19 -11.89 -4.16
CA PRO A 107 -3.21 -12.71 -4.81
C PRO A 107 -3.20 -14.17 -4.33
N THR A 108 -2.01 -14.74 -4.07
CA THR A 108 -1.88 -16.10 -3.55
C THR A 108 -2.42 -16.21 -2.13
N LEU A 109 -2.10 -15.25 -1.25
CA LEU A 109 -2.62 -15.18 0.11
C LEU A 109 -4.15 -15.08 0.11
N LEU A 110 -4.70 -14.15 -0.69
CA LEU A 110 -6.15 -13.92 -0.76
C LEU A 110 -6.90 -15.12 -1.30
N HIS A 111 -6.35 -15.79 -2.32
CA HIS A 111 -6.94 -17.00 -2.87
C HIS A 111 -7.02 -18.11 -1.82
N GLN A 112 -5.93 -18.39 -1.11
CA GLN A 112 -5.90 -19.40 -0.06
C GLN A 112 -6.85 -19.05 1.10
N HIS A 113 -6.88 -17.78 1.50
CA HIS A 113 -7.78 -17.31 2.54
C HIS A 113 -9.26 -17.47 2.14
N ALA A 114 -9.62 -17.09 0.90
CA ALA A 114 -10.98 -17.20 0.40
C ALA A 114 -11.48 -18.65 0.32
N LEU A 115 -10.59 -19.61 0.04
CA LEU A 115 -10.93 -21.04 0.07
C LEU A 115 -11.21 -21.55 1.48
N GLN A 116 -10.45 -21.08 2.49
CA GLN A 116 -10.57 -21.56 3.86
C GLN A 116 -11.65 -20.81 4.66
N HIS A 117 -11.89 -19.53 4.32
CA HIS A 117 -12.78 -18.64 5.04
C HIS A 117 -13.68 -17.82 4.10
N PRO A 118 -14.58 -18.47 3.33
CA PRO A 118 -15.36 -17.80 2.29
C PRO A 118 -16.36 -16.75 2.82
N GLN A 119 -16.64 -16.77 4.12
CA GLN A 119 -17.56 -15.82 4.79
C GLN A 119 -16.85 -14.58 5.36
N VAL A 120 -15.51 -14.50 5.25
CA VAL A 120 -14.74 -13.38 5.78
C VAL A 120 -14.44 -12.40 4.66
N GLY A 121 -14.91 -11.15 4.79
CA GLY A 121 -14.61 -10.06 3.89
C GLY A 121 -13.16 -9.62 4.01
N VAL A 122 -12.51 -9.32 2.89
CA VAL A 122 -11.13 -8.78 2.89
C VAL A 122 -11.08 -7.50 2.07
N GLU A 123 -10.69 -6.40 2.71
CA GLU A 123 -10.36 -5.14 2.04
C GLU A 123 -8.84 -4.99 1.95
N VAL A 124 -8.35 -4.78 0.74
CA VAL A 124 -6.92 -4.56 0.47
C VAL A 124 -6.69 -3.10 0.08
N ARG A 125 -5.70 -2.47 0.70
CA ARG A 125 -5.23 -1.14 0.35
C ARG A 125 -3.80 -1.21 -0.16
N THR A 126 -3.57 -0.72 -1.36
CA THR A 126 -2.22 -0.49 -1.85
C THR A 126 -1.77 0.89 -1.41
N ILE A 127 -0.74 0.93 -0.57
CA ILE A 127 -0.20 2.17 -0.02
C ILE A 127 1.34 2.16 -0.10
N HIS A 128 1.96 3.33 -0.04
CA HIS A 128 3.40 3.45 0.08
C HIS A 128 3.87 3.29 1.53
N GLN A 129 5.16 2.97 1.71
CA GLN A 129 5.73 2.66 3.03
C GLN A 129 5.56 3.81 4.05
N ASP A 130 5.64 5.07 3.61
CA ASP A 130 5.45 6.27 4.42
C ASP A 130 4.03 6.40 5.00
N GLN A 131 3.03 5.84 4.33
CA GLN A 131 1.62 5.87 4.74
C GLN A 131 1.27 4.75 5.74
N MET A 132 2.15 3.74 5.90
CA MET A 132 1.88 2.53 6.67
C MET A 132 1.62 2.84 8.15
N THR A 133 2.45 3.69 8.78
CA THR A 133 2.27 4.08 10.18
C THR A 133 0.89 4.67 10.43
N GLN A 134 0.52 5.66 9.61
CA GLN A 134 -0.77 6.32 9.78
C GLN A 134 -1.93 5.34 9.59
N ALA A 135 -1.85 4.46 8.59
CA ALA A 135 -2.89 3.47 8.34
C ALA A 135 -3.10 2.52 9.53
N LEU A 136 -2.02 2.08 10.18
CA LEU A 136 -2.05 1.21 11.36
C LEU A 136 -2.55 1.94 12.61
N LEU A 137 -1.99 3.12 12.91
CA LEU A 137 -2.33 3.87 14.13
C LEU A 137 -3.76 4.42 14.11
N THR A 138 -4.28 4.78 12.93
CA THR A 138 -5.68 5.17 12.77
C THR A 138 -6.64 3.99 12.66
N ARG A 139 -6.12 2.75 12.74
CA ARG A 139 -6.89 1.50 12.63
C ARG A 139 -7.69 1.41 11.33
N SER A 140 -7.23 2.07 10.28
CA SER A 140 -7.83 1.97 8.95
C SER A 140 -7.50 0.62 8.28
N VAL A 141 -6.44 -0.06 8.78
CA VAL A 141 -6.09 -1.44 8.47
C VAL A 141 -5.74 -2.20 9.75
N ASP A 142 -5.90 -3.52 9.74
CA ASP A 142 -5.61 -4.40 10.87
C ASP A 142 -4.13 -4.80 10.89
N PHE A 143 -3.53 -4.97 9.70
CA PHE A 143 -2.11 -5.22 9.54
C PHE A 143 -1.60 -4.70 8.18
N GLY A 144 -0.29 -4.61 8.05
CA GLY A 144 0.39 -4.20 6.84
C GLY A 144 1.48 -5.16 6.41
N LEU A 145 1.85 -5.13 5.13
CA LEU A 145 2.99 -5.84 4.56
C LEU A 145 3.87 -4.86 3.79
N GLY A 146 5.17 -4.88 4.06
CA GLY A 146 6.12 -3.99 3.41
C GLY A 146 7.55 -4.46 3.58
N PHE A 147 8.45 -3.81 2.87
CA PHE A 147 9.87 -4.01 3.05
C PHE A 147 10.38 -3.04 4.13
N PHE A 148 11.42 -3.43 4.84
CA PHE A 148 12.07 -2.69 5.92
C PHE A 148 11.32 -2.70 7.25
N GLU A 149 12.08 -2.83 8.31
CA GLU A 149 11.59 -2.66 9.66
C GLU A 149 11.05 -1.23 9.87
N HIS A 150 9.91 -1.12 10.52
CA HIS A 150 9.28 0.17 10.74
C HIS A 150 9.79 0.78 12.05
N PRO A 151 10.48 1.94 12.03
CA PRO A 151 11.14 2.47 13.21
C PRO A 151 10.20 3.18 14.21
N HIS A 152 8.88 2.97 14.13
CA HIS A 152 7.91 3.65 14.99
C HIS A 152 7.58 2.82 16.23
N PRO A 153 7.69 3.36 17.47
CA PRO A 153 7.54 2.58 18.71
C PRO A 153 6.14 1.98 18.92
N GLN A 154 5.14 2.54 18.29
CA GLN A 154 3.75 2.03 18.34
C GLN A 154 3.42 1.03 17.22
N VAL A 155 4.39 0.68 16.38
CA VAL A 155 4.22 -0.32 15.30
C VAL A 155 5.12 -1.51 15.64
N HIS A 156 4.51 -2.67 15.75
CA HIS A 156 5.25 -3.93 15.83
C HIS A 156 5.57 -4.40 14.41
N SER A 157 6.85 -4.72 14.18
CA SER A 157 7.36 -5.26 12.92
C SER A 157 7.86 -6.68 13.16
N GLU A 158 7.32 -7.64 12.41
CA GLU A 158 7.76 -9.02 12.43
C GLU A 158 8.42 -9.38 11.11
N LEU A 159 9.66 -9.84 11.16
CA LEU A 159 10.40 -10.28 9.98
C LEU A 159 9.79 -11.59 9.45
N LEU A 160 9.38 -11.58 8.18
CA LEU A 160 8.81 -12.76 7.52
C LEU A 160 9.86 -13.52 6.70
N VAL A 161 10.60 -12.81 5.86
CA VAL A 161 11.63 -13.40 4.99
C VAL A 161 12.56 -12.32 4.47
N SER A 162 13.80 -12.71 4.13
CA SER A 162 14.76 -11.84 3.47
C SER A 162 15.17 -12.44 2.12
N GLY A 163 15.42 -11.57 1.15
CA GLY A 163 15.87 -11.95 -0.18
C GLY A 163 16.78 -10.91 -0.80
N ARG A 164 17.40 -11.25 -1.94
CA ARG A 164 18.31 -10.35 -2.64
C ARG A 164 17.56 -9.51 -3.68
N LEU A 165 18.03 -8.31 -3.85
CA LEU A 165 17.63 -7.47 -4.97
C LEU A 165 18.18 -8.03 -6.27
N SER A 166 17.48 -7.81 -7.36
CA SER A 166 17.89 -8.24 -8.70
C SER A 166 17.85 -7.09 -9.69
N LEU A 167 18.87 -7.04 -10.52
CA LEU A 167 18.86 -6.23 -11.73
C LEU A 167 17.93 -6.89 -12.75
N ALA A 168 16.93 -6.15 -13.22
CA ALA A 168 16.02 -6.59 -14.28
C ALA A 168 16.42 -5.97 -15.62
N VAL A 169 16.67 -6.80 -16.61
CA VAL A 169 17.09 -6.40 -17.95
C VAL A 169 16.35 -7.19 -19.03
N ALA A 170 16.02 -6.57 -20.15
CA ALA A 170 15.35 -7.26 -21.26
C ALA A 170 16.20 -8.44 -21.76
N ARG A 171 15.55 -9.56 -22.09
CA ARG A 171 16.21 -10.75 -22.65
C ARG A 171 17.03 -10.40 -23.89
N THR A 172 16.52 -9.58 -24.77
CA THR A 172 17.19 -9.13 -25.99
C THR A 172 18.50 -8.36 -25.73
N VAL A 173 18.58 -7.68 -24.59
CA VAL A 173 19.80 -6.99 -24.14
C VAL A 173 20.77 -7.98 -23.54
N TRP A 174 20.28 -8.91 -22.72
CA TRP A 174 21.07 -9.97 -22.09
C TRP A 174 21.76 -10.87 -23.13
N ASP A 175 21.02 -11.39 -24.10
CA ASP A 175 21.54 -12.35 -25.09
C ASP A 175 22.66 -11.74 -25.97
N ARG A 176 22.70 -10.40 -26.08
CA ARG A 176 23.78 -9.67 -26.78
C ARG A 176 25.01 -9.41 -25.91
N ALA A 177 24.95 -9.73 -24.61
CA ALA A 177 26.01 -9.44 -23.64
C ALA A 177 26.15 -10.58 -22.59
N PRO A 178 26.50 -11.80 -22.98
CA PRO A 178 26.43 -12.98 -22.12
C PRO A 178 27.50 -13.04 -21.01
N ARG A 179 28.45 -12.07 -20.98
CA ARG A 179 29.45 -11.94 -19.92
C ARG A 179 29.21 -10.74 -19.05
N ALA A 180 29.45 -10.86 -17.74
CA ALA A 180 29.19 -9.80 -16.78
C ALA A 180 29.82 -8.43 -17.16
N ALA A 181 31.07 -8.41 -17.63
CA ALA A 181 31.73 -7.20 -18.08
C ALA A 181 31.07 -6.59 -19.33
N ALA A 182 30.64 -7.41 -20.29
CA ALA A 182 29.93 -6.96 -21.49
C ALA A 182 28.54 -6.43 -21.13
N LEU A 183 27.87 -7.05 -20.15
CA LEU A 183 26.59 -6.57 -19.64
C LEU A 183 26.75 -5.20 -18.97
N ALA A 184 27.73 -5.04 -18.08
CA ALA A 184 27.98 -3.76 -17.40
C ALA A 184 28.26 -2.63 -18.41
N ALA A 185 29.12 -2.87 -19.41
CA ALA A 185 29.42 -1.90 -20.46
C ALA A 185 28.18 -1.51 -21.28
N ARG A 186 27.26 -2.46 -21.51
CA ARG A 186 26.03 -2.20 -22.24
C ARG A 186 24.99 -1.47 -21.38
N LEU A 187 24.85 -1.84 -20.10
CA LEU A 187 23.96 -1.15 -19.17
C LEU A 187 24.40 0.29 -18.91
N ALA A 188 25.70 0.55 -18.97
CA ALA A 188 26.22 1.93 -18.94
C ALA A 188 25.75 2.80 -20.10
N GLN A 189 25.29 2.20 -21.22
CA GLN A 189 24.81 2.92 -22.41
C GLN A 189 23.27 3.03 -22.46
N VAL A 190 22.55 2.36 -21.55
CA VAL A 190 21.07 2.29 -21.53
C VAL A 190 20.59 2.97 -20.24
N PRO A 191 19.53 3.78 -20.29
CA PRO A 191 19.06 4.50 -19.11
C PRO A 191 18.54 3.55 -18.02
N ALA A 192 18.79 3.91 -16.76
CA ALA A 192 18.11 3.30 -15.64
C ALA A 192 16.70 3.87 -15.52
N ILE A 193 15.72 2.99 -15.35
CA ILE A 193 14.34 3.36 -15.02
C ILE A 193 14.26 3.43 -13.50
N ARG A 194 14.01 4.63 -12.97
CA ARG A 194 14.02 4.91 -11.53
C ARG A 194 12.63 4.96 -10.93
N LEU A 195 12.52 4.72 -9.63
CA LEU A 195 11.29 4.96 -8.89
C LEU A 195 11.25 6.40 -8.37
N VAL A 196 10.04 6.97 -8.31
CA VAL A 196 9.78 8.30 -7.73
C VAL A 196 9.69 8.18 -6.21
N GLY A 197 10.11 9.24 -5.47
CA GLY A 197 10.00 9.31 -4.01
C GLY A 197 11.30 8.91 -3.28
N ASP A 198 11.23 8.83 -1.95
CA ASP A 198 12.35 8.45 -1.08
C ASP A 198 12.30 6.97 -0.68
N ASP A 199 11.80 6.13 -1.57
CA ASP A 199 11.73 4.69 -1.38
C ASP A 199 13.16 4.09 -1.32
N PRO A 200 13.47 3.23 -0.33
CA PRO A 200 14.76 2.54 -0.27
C PRO A 200 15.12 1.73 -1.52
N MET A 201 14.11 1.27 -2.28
CA MET A 201 14.32 0.67 -3.59
C MET A 201 14.95 1.66 -4.57
N ARG A 202 14.52 2.93 -4.57
CA ARG A 202 15.16 3.98 -5.36
C ARG A 202 16.63 4.14 -5.01
N GLN A 203 16.98 4.16 -3.72
CA GLN A 203 18.37 4.25 -3.28
C GLN A 203 19.20 3.07 -3.82
N SER A 204 18.63 1.88 -3.86
CA SER A 204 19.26 0.68 -4.44
C SER A 204 19.46 0.82 -5.95
N ILE A 205 18.50 1.39 -6.68
CA ILE A 205 18.64 1.70 -8.11
C ILE A 205 19.75 2.74 -8.30
N ASP A 206 19.75 3.84 -7.56
CA ASP A 206 20.72 4.92 -7.68
C ASP A 206 22.14 4.44 -7.35
N SER A 207 22.31 3.59 -6.33
CA SER A 207 23.59 2.95 -6.00
C SER A 207 24.08 2.05 -7.15
N THR A 208 23.18 1.34 -7.82
CA THR A 208 23.52 0.49 -8.98
C THR A 208 23.89 1.36 -10.19
N VAL A 209 23.17 2.47 -10.43
CA VAL A 209 23.52 3.45 -11.47
C VAL A 209 24.93 3.99 -11.29
N GLN A 210 25.30 4.38 -10.08
CA GLN A 210 26.63 4.88 -9.76
C GLN A 210 27.73 3.83 -10.06
N ARG A 211 27.50 2.59 -9.63
CA ARG A 211 28.45 1.48 -9.84
C ARG A 211 28.65 1.14 -11.31
N LEU A 212 27.58 1.17 -12.09
CA LEU A 212 27.63 0.84 -13.51
C LEU A 212 28.14 1.99 -14.37
N GLY A 213 28.36 3.19 -13.78
CA GLY A 213 28.77 4.37 -14.54
C GLY A 213 27.75 4.78 -15.60
N THR A 214 26.47 4.46 -15.39
CA THR A 214 25.41 4.81 -16.33
C THR A 214 25.29 6.33 -16.46
N PRO A 215 25.18 6.89 -17.67
CA PRO A 215 25.10 8.34 -17.84
C PRO A 215 23.96 8.94 -17.01
N GLY A 216 24.29 9.92 -16.18
CA GLY A 216 23.32 10.71 -15.45
C GLY A 216 22.57 11.61 -16.41
N GLY A 217 21.44 11.18 -16.91
CA GLY A 217 20.52 11.98 -17.70
C GLY A 217 19.13 11.98 -17.03
N PRO A 218 18.21 12.84 -17.46
CA PRO A 218 16.82 12.76 -17.05
C PRO A 218 16.23 11.46 -17.61
N GLY A 219 16.45 10.35 -16.88
CA GLY A 219 15.88 9.06 -17.20
C GLY A 219 14.37 9.04 -16.91
N ILE A 220 13.71 7.97 -17.32
CA ILE A 220 12.31 7.76 -16.99
C ILE A 220 12.20 7.47 -15.49
N GLN A 221 11.32 8.19 -14.81
CA GLN A 221 10.96 7.94 -13.43
C GLN A 221 9.50 7.51 -13.38
N VAL A 222 9.23 6.43 -12.64
CA VAL A 222 7.91 5.81 -12.51
C VAL A 222 7.55 5.58 -11.04
N GLN A 223 6.28 5.46 -10.74
CA GLN A 223 5.82 5.30 -9.37
C GLN A 223 5.83 3.83 -8.89
N THR A 224 5.81 2.87 -9.82
CA THR A 224 5.72 1.44 -9.46
C THR A 224 6.74 0.60 -10.22
N SER A 225 7.27 -0.44 -9.57
CA SER A 225 8.15 -1.43 -10.20
C SER A 225 7.48 -2.12 -11.39
N ARG A 226 6.16 -2.29 -11.36
CA ARG A 226 5.40 -2.88 -12.46
C ARG A 226 5.54 -2.09 -13.76
N LEU A 227 5.36 -0.76 -13.71
CA LEU A 227 5.55 0.08 -14.89
C LEU A 227 7.02 0.09 -15.34
N ALA A 228 7.98 0.10 -14.39
CA ALA A 228 9.39 -0.02 -14.71
C ALA A 228 9.69 -1.30 -15.51
N LEU A 229 9.12 -2.43 -15.08
CA LEU A 229 9.30 -3.73 -15.74
C LEU A 229 8.71 -3.77 -17.16
N GLU A 230 7.56 -3.14 -17.39
CA GLU A 230 6.99 -3.05 -18.74
C GLU A 230 7.92 -2.25 -19.67
N LEU A 231 8.53 -1.17 -19.18
CA LEU A 231 9.52 -0.41 -19.95
C LEU A 231 10.80 -1.22 -20.20
N VAL A 232 11.26 -2.00 -19.19
CA VAL A 232 12.37 -2.95 -19.37
C VAL A 232 12.05 -3.97 -20.46
N ARG A 233 10.86 -4.56 -20.44
CA ARG A 233 10.39 -5.53 -21.46
C ARG A 233 10.42 -4.94 -22.86
N LEU A 234 10.09 -3.67 -23.00
CA LEU A 234 10.16 -2.93 -24.28
C LEU A 234 11.60 -2.53 -24.67
N GLY A 235 12.61 -2.84 -23.85
CA GLY A 235 13.99 -2.53 -24.12
C GLY A 235 14.37 -1.06 -23.90
N VAL A 236 13.55 -0.29 -23.19
CA VAL A 236 13.78 1.14 -22.93
C VAL A 236 14.95 1.35 -21.98
N GLY A 237 15.17 0.42 -21.03
CA GLY A 237 16.21 0.55 -20.04
C GLY A 237 16.30 -0.68 -19.13
N TRP A 238 16.87 -0.49 -17.94
CA TRP A 238 16.95 -1.48 -16.87
C TRP A 238 16.47 -0.90 -15.55
N THR A 239 16.13 -1.76 -14.60
CA THR A 239 15.76 -1.36 -13.24
C THR A 239 16.26 -2.38 -12.20
N VAL A 240 16.08 -2.06 -10.92
CA VAL A 240 16.29 -3.01 -9.82
C VAL A 240 14.94 -3.38 -9.23
N VAL A 241 14.76 -4.65 -8.92
CA VAL A 241 13.52 -5.18 -8.35
C VAL A 241 13.81 -6.00 -7.09
N ASP A 242 12.79 -6.08 -6.23
CA ASP A 242 12.81 -6.95 -5.07
C ASP A 242 12.73 -8.45 -5.46
N PHE A 243 13.07 -9.32 -4.51
CA PHE A 243 13.13 -10.76 -4.71
C PHE A 243 11.77 -11.39 -5.01
N LEU A 244 10.65 -10.86 -4.50
CA LEU A 244 9.30 -11.35 -4.80
C LEU A 244 8.92 -11.03 -6.24
N THR A 245 9.24 -9.85 -6.70
CA THR A 245 9.07 -9.43 -8.10
C THR A 245 9.95 -10.26 -9.03
N ALA A 246 11.23 -10.46 -8.65
CA ALA A 246 12.21 -11.19 -9.49
C ALA A 246 11.79 -12.63 -9.81
N ILE A 247 11.23 -13.36 -8.86
CA ILE A 247 10.79 -14.76 -9.06
C ILE A 247 9.55 -14.92 -9.95
N ARG A 248 8.84 -13.83 -10.20
CA ARG A 248 7.62 -13.81 -11.04
C ARG A 248 7.89 -13.35 -12.47
N LEU A 249 9.08 -12.90 -12.76
CA LEU A 249 9.45 -12.48 -14.11
C LEU A 249 9.42 -13.68 -15.08
N ASP A 250 8.91 -13.40 -16.28
CA ASP A 250 9.04 -14.36 -17.38
C ASP A 250 10.48 -14.32 -17.92
N PRO A 251 11.28 -15.39 -17.73
CA PRO A 251 12.66 -15.41 -18.15
C PRO A 251 12.83 -15.36 -19.69
N ALA A 252 11.77 -15.59 -20.45
CA ALA A 252 11.81 -15.41 -21.89
C ALA A 252 11.81 -13.92 -22.30
N LEU A 253 11.33 -13.03 -21.43
CA LEU A 253 11.20 -11.59 -21.71
C LEU A 253 12.21 -10.76 -20.92
N ILE A 254 12.40 -11.06 -19.62
CA ILE A 254 13.24 -10.31 -18.70
C ILE A 254 14.14 -11.27 -17.94
N VAL A 255 15.43 -10.95 -17.87
CA VAL A 255 16.40 -11.65 -17.04
C VAL A 255 16.59 -10.89 -15.73
N ALA A 256 16.50 -11.61 -14.61
CA ALA A 256 16.84 -11.11 -13.28
C ALA A 256 18.25 -11.59 -12.90
N VAL A 257 19.12 -10.68 -12.51
CA VAL A 257 20.48 -10.96 -12.04
C VAL A 257 20.61 -10.49 -10.61
N GLU A 258 20.84 -11.41 -9.68
CA GLU A 258 21.00 -11.08 -8.26
C GLU A 258 22.17 -10.12 -8.02
N LEU A 259 21.94 -9.13 -7.16
CA LEU A 259 22.91 -8.12 -6.76
C LEU A 259 23.49 -8.49 -5.39
N HIS A 260 24.62 -9.19 -5.39
CA HIS A 260 25.27 -9.67 -4.16
C HIS A 260 25.95 -8.56 -3.35
N ASP A 261 26.25 -7.43 -3.98
CA ASP A 261 26.93 -6.29 -3.35
C ASP A 261 25.97 -5.33 -2.62
N LEU A 262 24.66 -5.52 -2.80
CA LEU A 262 23.65 -4.76 -2.07
C LEU A 262 23.18 -5.55 -0.84
N PRO A 263 22.81 -4.85 0.24
CA PRO A 263 22.22 -5.53 1.39
C PRO A 263 20.94 -6.27 1.00
N PRO A 264 20.64 -7.40 1.65
CA PRO A 264 19.37 -8.08 1.44
C PRO A 264 18.19 -7.19 1.82
N MET A 265 17.08 -7.36 1.12
CA MET A 265 15.82 -6.73 1.44
C MET A 265 14.96 -7.69 2.24
N SER A 266 14.31 -7.20 3.28
CA SER A 266 13.49 -8.03 4.17
C SER A 266 12.03 -7.62 4.10
N LEU A 267 11.16 -8.62 4.01
CA LEU A 267 9.72 -8.47 4.09
C LEU A 267 9.27 -8.58 5.53
N TYR A 268 8.45 -7.63 5.95
CA TYR A 268 7.87 -7.59 7.29
C TYR A 268 6.35 -7.57 7.24
N SER A 269 5.73 -8.12 8.29
CA SER A 269 4.37 -7.77 8.67
C SER A 269 4.39 -6.70 9.74
N TYR A 270 3.37 -5.83 9.74
CA TYR A 270 3.23 -4.73 10.67
C TYR A 270 1.85 -4.71 11.30
N HIS A 271 1.77 -4.40 12.58
CA HIS A 271 0.51 -4.07 13.25
C HIS A 271 0.74 -3.02 14.35
N ALA A 272 -0.32 -2.37 14.80
CA ALA A 272 -0.23 -1.44 15.91
C ALA A 272 0.06 -2.21 17.23
N SER A 273 1.12 -1.81 17.97
CA SER A 273 1.56 -2.53 19.18
C SER A 273 0.49 -2.61 20.25
N GLN A 274 -0.33 -1.56 20.41
CA GLN A 274 -1.41 -1.51 21.41
C GLN A 274 -2.70 -2.19 20.95
N HIS A 275 -2.76 -2.57 19.65
CA HIS A 275 -3.96 -3.17 19.05
C HIS A 275 -3.54 -4.36 18.18
N PRO A 276 -3.32 -5.53 18.79
CA PRO A 276 -2.96 -6.73 18.05
C PRO A 276 -4.07 -7.10 17.06
N PRO A 277 -3.71 -7.75 15.95
CA PRO A 277 -4.66 -8.16 14.92
C PRO A 277 -5.75 -9.06 15.48
N GLY A 278 -6.99 -8.85 15.04
CA GLY A 278 -8.11 -9.71 15.39
C GLY A 278 -7.95 -11.13 14.84
N LEU A 279 -8.86 -12.04 15.22
CA LEU A 279 -8.78 -13.47 14.93
C LEU A 279 -8.51 -13.77 13.43
N HIS A 280 -9.27 -13.17 12.53
CA HIS A 280 -9.14 -13.44 11.08
C HIS A 280 -7.84 -12.86 10.51
N ALA A 281 -7.43 -11.68 10.95
CA ALA A 281 -6.15 -11.08 10.57
C ALA A 281 -4.97 -11.93 11.07
N THR A 282 -5.04 -12.45 12.32
CA THR A 282 -4.04 -13.36 12.87
C THR A 282 -3.96 -14.67 12.07
N ARG A 283 -5.10 -15.23 11.64
CA ARG A 283 -5.12 -16.42 10.77
C ARG A 283 -4.44 -16.13 9.42
N MET A 284 -4.72 -14.99 8.80
CA MET A 284 -4.04 -14.59 7.56
C MET A 284 -2.53 -14.44 7.75
N LEU A 285 -2.10 -13.78 8.83
CA LEU A 285 -0.68 -13.64 9.17
C LEU A 285 0.00 -15.00 9.36
N ALA A 286 -0.66 -15.94 10.01
CA ALA A 286 -0.14 -17.30 10.22
C ALA A 286 0.06 -18.10 8.92
N MET A 287 -0.62 -17.74 7.83
CA MET A 287 -0.44 -18.38 6.51
C MET A 287 0.82 -17.88 5.78
N LEU A 288 1.29 -16.67 6.11
CA LEU A 288 2.36 -16.00 5.36
C LEU A 288 3.67 -16.81 5.27
N PRO A 289 4.23 -17.37 6.36
CA PRO A 289 5.50 -18.08 6.29
C PRO A 289 5.46 -19.27 5.32
N ALA A 290 4.42 -20.07 5.37
CA ALA A 290 4.27 -21.23 4.48
C ALA A 290 4.12 -20.82 3.02
N LEU A 291 3.32 -19.80 2.73
CA LEU A 291 3.10 -19.30 1.38
C LEU A 291 4.36 -18.63 0.80
N LEU A 292 5.10 -17.88 1.62
CA LEU A 292 6.37 -17.28 1.22
C LEU A 292 7.41 -18.36 0.93
N HIS A 293 7.52 -19.38 1.78
CA HIS A 293 8.41 -20.50 1.55
C HIS A 293 8.08 -21.21 0.22
N GLN A 294 6.79 -21.47 -0.03
CA GLN A 294 6.33 -22.06 -1.30
C GLN A 294 6.65 -21.17 -2.51
N ALA A 295 6.42 -19.85 -2.39
CA ALA A 295 6.66 -18.90 -3.47
C ALA A 295 8.14 -18.76 -3.83
N LEU A 296 9.02 -18.84 -2.82
CA LEU A 296 10.47 -18.70 -2.97
C LEU A 296 11.18 -20.03 -3.27
N SER A 297 10.49 -21.16 -3.12
CA SER A 297 11.06 -22.46 -3.49
C SER A 297 11.30 -22.52 -5.00
N PRO A 298 12.45 -23.04 -5.46
CA PRO A 298 12.73 -23.18 -6.89
C PRO A 298 11.62 -23.98 -7.57
N ARG A 299 11.00 -23.39 -8.58
CA ARG A 299 10.05 -24.16 -9.42
C ARG A 299 10.83 -25.29 -10.07
N PRO A 300 10.32 -26.54 -10.07
CA PRO A 300 10.91 -27.58 -10.88
C PRO A 300 10.94 -27.07 -12.33
N ARG A 301 12.12 -27.08 -12.93
CA ARG A 301 12.29 -26.76 -14.35
C ARG A 301 11.43 -27.75 -15.14
N ALA A 302 10.38 -27.27 -15.80
CA ALA A 302 9.60 -28.06 -16.74
C ALA A 302 10.42 -28.35 -18.00
#